data_7b5af62a61cf5c525c7dd341912748d8
#
_entry.id   7b5af62a61cf5c525c7dd341912748d8
#
_cell.length_a   1.000
_cell.length_b   1.000
_cell.length_c   1.000
_cell.angle_alpha   90.00
_cell.angle_beta   90.00
_cell.angle_gamma   90.00
#
_symmetry.space_group_name_H-M   'P 1'
#
loop_
_entity.id
_entity.type
_entity.pdbx_description
1 polymer ?
#
loop_
_entity_poly.entity_id
_entity_poly.type
_entity_poly.pdbx_seq_one_letter_code
_entity_poly.pdbx_strand_id
1 'polypeptide(L)'
;MSRIRVGCQTYTWEMLGEQWQGKVTDLLDWISDAGYEGIEITCNMIREFSERPDDFKAEAERRGLAVASFAYGSASGFIDPDAWNDDIAGARKWIEFLVHLPGAVLELSGASHASRDNVFAKLDQAIKFYNHVGSLAAEAGIQAVVHPHSHHGSLLESAEEYSYLMGNTDPRCVGFCPDTGHIVRGGQDLLTCIERHIDRIRHVHLKDATAQRKWVGLGQGLCDYPGLLAMLEAAGYGGWVIAEEESDDARMDGIAAINSNRQYLRSIGY
;
A
#
# COMPACT_ATOMS: atom_id res chain seq x y z
N MET A 1 23.40 -0.79 -7.87
CA MET A 1 22.00 -1.21 -7.70
C MET A 1 21.36 -0.23 -6.74
N SER A 2 20.13 0.24 -7.00
CA SER A 2 19.41 1.06 -6.02
C SER A 2 19.08 0.19 -4.80
N ARG A 3 19.22 0.76 -3.61
CA ARG A 3 18.93 0.08 -2.34
C ARG A 3 17.42 0.04 -2.11
N ILE A 4 16.88 -1.06 -1.61
CA ILE A 4 15.53 -1.12 -1.07
C ILE A 4 15.44 -0.14 0.12
N ARG A 5 14.40 0.69 0.14
CA ARG A 5 14.14 1.66 1.21
C ARG A 5 12.95 1.20 2.06
N VAL A 6 12.99 1.50 3.36
CA VAL A 6 11.99 1.02 4.31
C VAL A 6 11.13 2.19 4.79
N GLY A 7 9.84 2.12 4.54
CA GLY A 7 8.85 3.10 5.02
C GLY A 7 7.82 2.47 5.96
N CYS A 8 6.95 3.32 6.51
CA CYS A 8 5.86 2.94 7.39
C CYS A 8 4.54 3.56 6.92
N GLN A 9 3.48 2.76 6.95
CA GLN A 9 2.13 3.16 6.61
C GLN A 9 1.37 3.70 7.81
N THR A 10 0.46 4.65 7.61
CA THR A 10 -0.30 5.30 8.68
C THR A 10 -1.60 4.58 9.07
N TYR A 11 -1.91 3.46 8.43
CA TYR A 11 -3.14 2.70 8.69
C TYR A 11 -3.24 2.19 10.15
N THR A 12 -2.10 1.97 10.80
CA THR A 12 -2.02 1.66 12.24
C THR A 12 -2.87 2.59 13.10
N TRP A 13 -2.95 3.86 12.74
CA TRP A 13 -3.77 4.85 13.46
C TRP A 13 -5.12 5.09 12.78
N GLU A 14 -5.21 4.92 11.46
CA GLU A 14 -6.48 5.03 10.73
C GLU A 14 -7.49 3.99 11.20
N MET A 15 -7.06 2.76 11.45
CA MET A 15 -7.93 1.67 11.94
C MET A 15 -8.57 1.95 13.32
N LEU A 16 -8.05 2.93 14.07
CA LEU A 16 -8.63 3.38 15.34
C LEU A 16 -9.84 4.30 15.13
N GLY A 17 -10.06 4.80 13.89
CA GLY A 17 -11.18 5.67 13.56
C GLY A 17 -11.22 6.91 14.44
N GLU A 18 -12.40 7.20 15.03
CA GLU A 18 -12.61 8.36 15.88
C GLU A 18 -11.85 8.31 17.22
N GLN A 19 -11.30 7.16 17.60
CA GLN A 19 -10.49 7.04 18.81
C GLN A 19 -9.12 7.71 18.65
N TRP A 20 -8.62 7.83 17.41
CA TRP A 20 -7.39 8.55 17.17
C TRP A 20 -7.63 10.05 17.01
N GLN A 21 -7.07 10.82 17.96
CA GLN A 21 -7.19 12.29 18.06
C GLN A 21 -5.87 13.02 17.80
N GLY A 22 -4.83 12.31 17.32
CA GLY A 22 -3.52 12.88 17.01
C GLY A 22 -3.52 13.78 15.76
N LYS A 23 -2.39 14.41 15.50
CA LYS A 23 -2.12 15.23 14.32
C LYS A 23 -1.29 14.46 13.30
N VAL A 24 -1.31 14.89 12.06
CA VAL A 24 -0.44 14.33 11.02
C VAL A 24 1.04 14.49 11.40
N THR A 25 1.40 15.59 12.04
CA THR A 25 2.77 15.80 12.54
C THR A 25 3.21 14.81 13.61
N ASP A 26 2.29 14.28 14.43
CA ASP A 26 2.60 13.27 15.42
C ASP A 26 2.98 11.94 14.72
N LEU A 27 2.29 11.59 13.61
CA LEU A 27 2.62 10.41 12.79
C LEU A 27 4.02 10.54 12.19
N LEU A 28 4.33 11.72 11.67
CA LEU A 28 5.65 11.99 11.12
C LEU A 28 6.75 11.87 12.20
N ASP A 29 6.51 12.38 13.41
CA ASP A 29 7.44 12.27 14.52
C ASP A 29 7.64 10.80 14.93
N TRP A 30 6.58 10.03 15.15
CA TRP A 30 6.69 8.63 15.58
C TRP A 30 7.35 7.72 14.55
N ILE A 31 7.05 7.92 13.24
CA ILE A 31 7.64 7.15 12.14
C ILE A 31 9.13 7.48 11.99
N SER A 32 9.49 8.76 12.11
CA SER A 32 10.89 9.21 12.08
C SER A 32 11.67 8.67 13.29
N ASP A 33 11.12 8.78 14.51
CA ASP A 33 11.76 8.31 15.75
C ASP A 33 11.98 6.79 15.74
N ALA A 34 11.07 6.02 15.13
CA ALA A 34 11.27 4.59 14.90
C ALA A 34 12.42 4.29 13.91
N GLY A 35 12.84 5.29 13.14
CA GLY A 35 13.95 5.22 12.18
C GLY A 35 13.57 4.60 10.85
N TYR A 36 12.34 4.82 10.40
CA TYR A 36 11.95 4.60 9.00
C TYR A 36 12.52 5.70 8.10
N GLU A 37 12.65 5.40 6.82
CA GLU A 37 13.18 6.31 5.81
C GLU A 37 12.07 7.07 5.06
N GLY A 38 10.83 6.60 5.17
CA GLY A 38 9.69 7.21 4.50
C GLY A 38 8.38 6.91 5.15
N ILE A 39 7.38 7.68 4.74
CA ILE A 39 5.99 7.55 5.16
C ILE A 39 5.12 7.23 3.96
N GLU A 40 4.16 6.34 4.16
CA GLU A 40 2.98 6.21 3.34
C GLU A 40 1.78 6.72 4.11
N ILE A 41 1.01 7.61 3.48
CA ILE A 41 -0.17 8.21 4.10
C ILE A 41 -1.41 7.97 3.24
N THR A 42 -2.55 7.75 3.88
CA THR A 42 -3.83 7.56 3.20
C THR A 42 -4.56 8.88 2.97
N CYS A 43 -5.48 8.90 2.02
CA CYS A 43 -6.34 10.04 1.74
C CYS A 43 -7.19 10.47 2.96
N ASN A 44 -7.45 9.54 3.89
CA ASN A 44 -8.20 9.83 5.12
C ASN A 44 -7.32 10.45 6.21
N MET A 45 -6.02 10.13 6.19
CA MET A 45 -5.08 10.53 7.24
C MET A 45 -4.32 11.83 6.94
N ILE A 46 -4.34 12.32 5.70
CA ILE A 46 -3.64 13.56 5.29
C ILE A 46 -4.25 14.83 5.91
N ARG A 47 -5.53 14.80 6.25
CA ARG A 47 -6.28 15.82 7.02
C ARG A 47 -5.96 17.26 6.62
N GLU A 48 -5.39 18.06 7.54
CA GLU A 48 -5.08 19.49 7.37
C GLU A 48 -4.09 19.79 6.24
N PHE A 49 -3.39 18.80 5.73
CA PHE A 49 -2.47 18.94 4.60
C PHE A 49 -3.10 18.62 3.25
N SER A 50 -4.39 18.22 3.20
CA SER A 50 -5.04 17.76 1.96
C SER A 50 -5.01 18.74 0.79
N GLU A 51 -4.88 20.05 1.08
CA GLU A 51 -4.76 21.13 0.11
C GLU A 51 -3.40 21.85 0.20
N ARG A 52 -2.43 21.27 0.91
CA ARG A 52 -1.12 21.88 1.17
C ARG A 52 0.02 20.87 1.01
N PRO A 53 0.23 20.33 -0.22
CA PRO A 53 1.23 19.30 -0.46
C PRO A 53 2.67 19.74 -0.16
N ASP A 54 3.01 20.99 -0.46
CA ASP A 54 4.36 21.51 -0.19
C ASP A 54 4.64 21.64 1.31
N ASP A 55 3.62 22.01 2.12
CA ASP A 55 3.76 22.06 3.58
C ASP A 55 3.92 20.65 4.15
N PHE A 56 3.16 19.65 3.66
CA PHE A 56 3.31 18.26 4.05
C PHE A 56 4.70 17.73 3.72
N LYS A 57 5.18 18.00 2.51
CA LYS A 57 6.51 17.65 2.08
C LYS A 57 7.58 18.24 3.00
N ALA A 58 7.50 19.54 3.29
CA ALA A 58 8.44 20.24 4.16
C ALA A 58 8.44 19.64 5.59
N GLU A 59 7.28 19.28 6.12
CA GLU A 59 7.16 18.65 7.43
C GLU A 59 7.76 17.23 7.46
N ALA A 60 7.61 16.44 6.40
CA ALA A 60 8.24 15.13 6.26
C ALA A 60 9.78 15.28 6.14
N GLU A 61 10.24 16.13 5.22
CA GLU A 61 11.67 16.37 4.98
C GLU A 61 12.40 16.90 6.22
N ARG A 62 11.76 17.78 7.01
CA ARG A 62 12.32 18.28 8.28
C ARG A 62 12.62 17.16 9.28
N ARG A 63 11.93 16.03 9.16
CA ARG A 63 12.12 14.83 9.98
C ARG A 63 12.96 13.75 9.31
N GLY A 64 13.52 14.04 8.14
CA GLY A 64 14.33 13.09 7.37
C GLY A 64 13.48 12.01 6.67
N LEU A 65 12.18 12.20 6.57
CA LEU A 65 11.28 11.28 5.88
C LEU A 65 11.05 11.69 4.43
N ALA A 66 11.10 10.73 3.51
CA ALA A 66 10.53 10.88 2.18
C ALA A 66 9.05 10.48 2.20
N VAL A 67 8.23 11.08 1.33
CA VAL A 67 6.89 10.55 1.06
C VAL A 67 7.04 9.41 0.07
N ALA A 68 6.80 8.17 0.51
CA ALA A 68 6.99 6.97 -0.30
C ALA A 68 5.82 6.75 -1.25
N SER A 69 4.60 6.97 -0.76
CA SER A 69 3.35 6.71 -1.46
C SER A 69 2.19 7.43 -0.81
N PHE A 70 1.09 7.49 -1.56
CA PHE A 70 -0.18 8.02 -1.10
C PHE A 70 -1.30 7.05 -1.48
N ALA A 71 -2.01 6.53 -0.47
CA ALA A 71 -3.03 5.53 -0.67
C ALA A 71 -4.42 6.17 -0.87
N TYR A 72 -5.07 5.79 -1.96
CA TYR A 72 -6.41 6.20 -2.32
C TYR A 72 -7.36 5.01 -2.44
N GLY A 73 -8.38 5.00 -1.61
CA GLY A 73 -9.50 4.06 -1.65
C GLY A 73 -10.83 4.77 -1.89
N SER A 74 -11.82 4.04 -2.40
CA SER A 74 -13.19 4.51 -2.56
C SER A 74 -14.20 3.52 -1.97
N ALA A 75 -15.30 4.06 -1.45
CA ALA A 75 -16.42 3.27 -0.97
C ALA A 75 -17.12 2.47 -2.10
N SER A 76 -16.95 2.88 -3.36
CA SER A 76 -17.44 2.14 -4.55
C SER A 76 -16.69 0.83 -4.79
N GLY A 77 -15.50 0.66 -4.18
CA GLY A 77 -14.57 -0.42 -4.50
C GLY A 77 -14.04 -0.37 -5.93
N PHE A 78 -14.17 0.77 -6.61
CA PHE A 78 -13.80 1.01 -8.02
C PHE A 78 -14.53 0.13 -9.04
N ILE A 79 -15.69 -0.39 -8.66
CA ILE A 79 -16.48 -1.30 -9.51
C ILE A 79 -17.87 -0.77 -9.86
N ASP A 80 -18.31 0.33 -9.22
CA ASP A 80 -19.62 0.93 -9.43
C ASP A 80 -19.57 1.93 -10.59
N PRO A 81 -20.27 1.65 -11.71
CA PRO A 81 -20.29 2.57 -12.84
C PRO A 81 -20.93 3.93 -12.52
N ASP A 82 -21.82 3.99 -11.53
CA ASP A 82 -22.51 5.24 -11.15
C ASP A 82 -21.55 6.13 -10.32
N ALA A 83 -20.58 5.55 -9.62
CA ALA A 83 -19.55 6.27 -8.87
C ALA A 83 -18.33 6.67 -9.73
N TRP A 84 -18.27 6.24 -11.00
CA TRP A 84 -17.09 6.40 -11.86
C TRP A 84 -16.54 7.84 -11.89
N ASN A 85 -17.41 8.83 -12.08
CA ASN A 85 -16.96 10.22 -12.19
C ASN A 85 -16.39 10.75 -10.87
N ASP A 86 -16.98 10.37 -9.74
CA ASP A 86 -16.53 10.77 -8.40
C ASP A 86 -15.20 10.11 -8.06
N ASP A 87 -15.04 8.82 -8.38
CA ASP A 87 -13.79 8.08 -8.19
C ASP A 87 -12.66 8.68 -9.03
N ILE A 88 -12.93 9.03 -10.30
CA ILE A 88 -11.94 9.70 -11.16
C ILE A 88 -11.62 11.10 -10.65
N ALA A 89 -12.60 11.87 -10.18
CA ALA A 89 -12.34 13.19 -9.59
C ALA A 89 -11.47 13.10 -8.35
N GLY A 90 -11.72 12.11 -7.48
CA GLY A 90 -10.87 11.81 -6.33
C GLY A 90 -9.44 11.43 -6.74
N ALA A 91 -9.28 10.54 -7.72
CA ALA A 91 -7.97 10.16 -8.22
C ALA A 91 -7.20 11.36 -8.81
N ARG A 92 -7.86 12.24 -9.59
CA ARG A 92 -7.25 13.46 -10.14
C ARG A 92 -6.76 14.41 -9.04
N LYS A 93 -7.56 14.62 -8.00
CA LYS A 93 -7.16 15.42 -6.84
C LYS A 93 -5.83 14.90 -6.25
N TRP A 94 -5.72 13.59 -6.07
CA TRP A 94 -4.52 13.01 -5.46
C TRP A 94 -3.34 12.93 -6.43
N ILE A 95 -3.57 12.82 -7.73
CA ILE A 95 -2.52 12.98 -8.75
C ILE A 95 -1.96 14.41 -8.70
N GLU A 96 -2.82 15.45 -8.65
CA GLU A 96 -2.41 16.84 -8.52
C GLU A 96 -1.62 17.08 -7.23
N PHE A 97 -2.02 16.49 -6.11
CA PHE A 97 -1.28 16.52 -4.85
C PHE A 97 0.12 15.89 -4.99
N LEU A 98 0.19 14.72 -5.63
CA LEU A 98 1.42 13.95 -5.80
C LEU A 98 2.45 14.58 -6.75
N VAL A 99 2.03 15.45 -7.66
CA VAL A 99 2.97 16.22 -8.52
C VAL A 99 3.97 17.04 -7.67
N HIS A 100 3.58 17.45 -6.47
CA HIS A 100 4.43 18.16 -5.51
C HIS A 100 5.38 17.23 -4.72
N LEU A 101 5.18 15.92 -4.79
CA LEU A 101 5.88 14.88 -4.00
C LEU A 101 6.69 13.95 -4.92
N PRO A 102 7.81 14.44 -5.51
CA PRO A 102 8.53 13.69 -6.53
C PRO A 102 9.02 12.33 -6.01
N GLY A 103 8.70 11.27 -6.76
CA GLY A 103 9.07 9.90 -6.43
C GLY A 103 8.08 9.17 -5.54
N ALA A 104 7.02 9.83 -5.09
CA ALA A 104 5.92 9.17 -4.40
C ALA A 104 5.02 8.40 -5.40
N VAL A 105 4.49 7.27 -4.95
CA VAL A 105 3.63 6.38 -5.73
C VAL A 105 2.16 6.66 -5.40
N LEU A 106 1.28 6.64 -6.40
CA LEU A 106 -0.17 6.58 -6.18
C LEU A 106 -0.58 5.13 -5.97
N GLU A 107 -0.93 4.78 -4.74
CA GLU A 107 -1.48 3.48 -4.43
C GLU A 107 -3.01 3.49 -4.53
N LEU A 108 -3.55 2.60 -5.32
CA LEU A 108 -4.99 2.38 -5.48
C LEU A 108 -5.38 1.12 -4.71
N SER A 109 -6.31 1.25 -3.78
CA SER A 109 -6.86 0.10 -3.07
C SER A 109 -7.40 -0.95 -4.04
N GLY A 110 -7.30 -2.22 -3.66
CA GLY A 110 -7.86 -3.33 -4.42
C GLY A 110 -9.38 -3.26 -4.53
N ALA A 111 -9.91 -3.76 -5.63
CA ALA A 111 -11.35 -3.83 -5.88
C ALA A 111 -12.09 -4.57 -4.77
N SER A 112 -13.23 -4.03 -4.34
CA SER A 112 -14.03 -4.62 -3.26
C SER A 112 -15.53 -4.50 -3.50
N HIS A 113 -16.30 -5.45 -2.96
CA HIS A 113 -17.76 -5.46 -2.99
C HIS A 113 -18.31 -6.36 -1.89
N ALA A 114 -19.52 -6.08 -1.43
CA ALA A 114 -20.20 -6.91 -0.41
C ALA A 114 -20.44 -8.37 -0.85
N SER A 115 -20.60 -8.62 -2.17
CA SER A 115 -20.74 -9.96 -2.75
C SER A 115 -19.61 -10.26 -3.72
N ARG A 116 -19.07 -11.48 -3.67
CA ARG A 116 -18.08 -12.00 -4.64
C ARG A 116 -18.72 -12.71 -5.84
N ASP A 117 -20.07 -12.66 -5.99
CA ASP A 117 -20.73 -13.19 -7.18
C ASP A 117 -20.24 -12.47 -8.44
N ASN A 118 -19.97 -13.23 -9.51
CA ASN A 118 -19.45 -12.70 -10.77
C ASN A 118 -18.17 -11.85 -10.61
N VAL A 119 -17.23 -12.33 -9.78
CA VAL A 119 -16.01 -11.59 -9.40
C VAL A 119 -15.26 -11.02 -10.61
N PHE A 120 -15.08 -11.80 -11.68
CA PHE A 120 -14.35 -11.33 -12.86
C PHE A 120 -15.07 -10.21 -13.63
N ALA A 121 -16.41 -10.25 -13.70
CA ALA A 121 -17.16 -9.16 -14.32
C ALA A 121 -17.06 -7.84 -13.52
N LYS A 122 -16.95 -7.94 -12.20
CA LYS A 122 -16.67 -6.79 -11.34
C LYS A 122 -15.23 -6.32 -11.48
N LEU A 123 -14.27 -7.25 -11.56
CA LEU A 123 -12.87 -6.93 -11.82
C LEU A 123 -12.67 -6.22 -13.17
N ASP A 124 -13.47 -6.54 -14.19
CA ASP A 124 -13.44 -5.82 -15.47
C ASP A 124 -13.76 -4.34 -15.33
N GLN A 125 -14.65 -3.96 -14.41
CA GLN A 125 -14.93 -2.54 -14.14
C GLN A 125 -13.76 -1.88 -13.40
N ALA A 126 -13.22 -2.55 -12.36
CA ALA A 126 -12.06 -2.06 -11.64
C ALA A 126 -10.83 -1.90 -12.56
N ILE A 127 -10.59 -2.87 -13.45
CA ILE A 127 -9.49 -2.84 -14.44
C ILE A 127 -9.62 -1.62 -15.36
N LYS A 128 -10.83 -1.29 -15.82
CA LYS A 128 -11.06 -0.06 -16.61
C LYS A 128 -10.68 1.19 -15.81
N PHE A 129 -11.08 1.23 -14.53
CA PHE A 129 -10.73 2.32 -13.62
C PHE A 129 -9.21 2.40 -13.44
N TYR A 130 -8.54 1.30 -13.09
CA TYR A 130 -7.10 1.28 -12.87
C TYR A 130 -6.30 1.69 -14.12
N ASN A 131 -6.70 1.21 -15.29
CA ASN A 131 -6.06 1.60 -16.54
C ASN A 131 -6.25 3.09 -16.85
N HIS A 132 -7.45 3.64 -16.60
CA HIS A 132 -7.72 5.05 -16.83
C HIS A 132 -6.91 5.93 -15.86
N VAL A 133 -6.96 5.63 -14.57
CA VAL A 133 -6.22 6.39 -13.55
C VAL A 133 -4.71 6.22 -13.73
N GLY A 134 -4.26 5.01 -14.06
CA GLY A 134 -2.85 4.75 -14.36
C GLY A 134 -2.33 5.60 -15.52
N SER A 135 -3.12 5.76 -16.59
CA SER A 135 -2.77 6.66 -17.70
C SER A 135 -2.67 8.11 -17.26
N LEU A 136 -3.65 8.60 -16.47
CA LEU A 136 -3.62 9.98 -15.94
C LEU A 136 -2.40 10.22 -15.05
N ALA A 137 -2.08 9.26 -14.17
CA ALA A 137 -0.92 9.33 -13.29
C ALA A 137 0.39 9.34 -14.10
N ALA A 138 0.50 8.47 -15.10
CA ALA A 138 1.67 8.40 -15.97
C ALA A 138 1.90 9.70 -16.78
N GLU A 139 0.84 10.32 -17.28
CA GLU A 139 0.89 11.65 -17.93
C GLU A 139 1.43 12.73 -16.99
N ALA A 140 1.18 12.61 -15.68
CA ALA A 140 1.71 13.50 -14.65
C ALA A 140 3.09 13.06 -14.11
N GLY A 141 3.68 12.00 -14.65
CA GLY A 141 4.98 11.46 -14.20
C GLY A 141 4.91 10.66 -12.89
N ILE A 142 3.73 10.18 -12.51
CA ILE A 142 3.47 9.44 -11.27
C ILE A 142 3.24 7.96 -11.59
N GLN A 143 3.89 7.08 -10.82
CA GLN A 143 3.62 5.65 -10.88
C GLN A 143 2.35 5.32 -10.09
N ALA A 144 1.36 4.72 -10.76
CA ALA A 144 0.21 4.13 -10.06
C ALA A 144 0.42 2.63 -9.84
N VAL A 145 -0.03 2.13 -8.69
CA VAL A 145 -0.02 0.71 -8.34
C VAL A 145 -1.37 0.28 -7.79
N VAL A 146 -1.70 -1.01 -7.89
CA VAL A 146 -2.88 -1.59 -7.24
C VAL A 146 -2.42 -2.44 -6.07
N HIS A 147 -3.06 -2.23 -4.91
CA HIS A 147 -2.81 -2.90 -3.64
C HIS A 147 -4.01 -3.80 -3.28
N PRO A 148 -3.95 -5.11 -3.56
CA PRO A 148 -5.00 -6.06 -3.20
C PRO A 148 -5.07 -6.34 -1.71
N HIS A 149 -6.30 -6.64 -1.22
CA HIS A 149 -6.59 -7.05 0.14
C HIS A 149 -7.12 -8.49 0.20
N SER A 150 -7.30 -9.06 1.40
CA SER A 150 -7.83 -10.41 1.62
C SER A 150 -9.03 -10.45 2.56
N HIS A 151 -9.76 -9.33 2.72
CA HIS A 151 -10.91 -9.19 3.62
C HIS A 151 -11.78 -7.99 3.24
N HIS A 152 -12.83 -7.73 4.01
CA HIS A 152 -13.74 -6.59 3.78
C HIS A 152 -14.35 -6.55 2.38
N GLY A 153 -14.70 -7.73 1.84
CA GLY A 153 -15.30 -7.84 0.52
C GLY A 153 -14.31 -7.70 -0.63
N SER A 154 -13.02 -7.92 -0.40
CA SER A 154 -12.03 -7.91 -1.49
C SER A 154 -12.44 -8.84 -2.62
N LEU A 155 -12.24 -8.38 -3.84
CA LEU A 155 -12.38 -9.17 -5.08
C LEU A 155 -11.03 -9.70 -5.59
N LEU A 156 -9.96 -9.44 -4.83
CA LEU A 156 -8.58 -9.76 -5.17
C LEU A 156 -7.93 -10.52 -4.01
N GLU A 157 -8.19 -11.83 -3.90
CA GLU A 157 -7.64 -12.70 -2.85
C GLU A 157 -6.85 -13.88 -3.39
N SER A 158 -7.29 -14.47 -4.53
CA SER A 158 -6.70 -15.67 -5.09
C SER A 158 -5.62 -15.36 -6.15
N ALA A 159 -4.77 -16.36 -6.40
CA ALA A 159 -3.73 -16.28 -7.45
C ALA A 159 -4.33 -16.09 -8.85
N GLU A 160 -5.53 -16.64 -9.10
CA GLU A 160 -6.24 -16.46 -10.37
C GLU A 160 -6.70 -15.01 -10.54
N GLU A 161 -7.27 -14.40 -9.49
CA GLU A 161 -7.73 -13.01 -9.49
C GLU A 161 -6.57 -12.03 -9.65
N TYR A 162 -5.43 -12.28 -8.98
CA TYR A 162 -4.21 -11.47 -9.16
C TYR A 162 -3.68 -11.58 -10.60
N SER A 163 -3.65 -12.81 -11.14
CA SER A 163 -3.20 -13.02 -12.52
C SER A 163 -4.15 -12.38 -13.51
N TYR A 164 -5.46 -12.40 -13.25
CA TYR A 164 -6.46 -11.74 -14.06
C TYR A 164 -6.28 -10.22 -14.05
N LEU A 165 -6.11 -9.61 -12.88
CA LEU A 165 -5.83 -8.18 -12.73
C LEU A 165 -4.55 -7.80 -13.50
N MET A 166 -3.43 -8.47 -13.22
CA MET A 166 -2.14 -8.14 -13.83
C MET A 166 -2.10 -8.42 -15.33
N GLY A 167 -2.85 -9.41 -15.82
CA GLY A 167 -2.95 -9.72 -17.25
C GLY A 167 -3.80 -8.74 -18.06
N ASN A 168 -4.71 -8.00 -17.41
CA ASN A 168 -5.66 -7.10 -18.07
C ASN A 168 -5.42 -5.60 -17.74
N THR A 169 -4.46 -5.28 -16.85
CA THR A 169 -4.01 -3.90 -16.64
C THR A 169 -2.79 -3.58 -17.49
N ASP A 170 -2.70 -2.33 -17.98
CA ASP A 170 -1.59 -1.86 -18.81
C ASP A 170 -0.28 -1.79 -17.99
N PRO A 171 0.73 -2.62 -18.30
CA PRO A 171 1.99 -2.66 -17.55
C PRO A 171 2.82 -1.38 -17.65
N ARG A 172 2.49 -0.48 -18.58
CA ARG A 172 3.21 0.79 -18.77
C ARG A 172 2.81 1.83 -17.74
N CYS A 173 1.62 1.74 -17.17
CA CYS A 173 1.07 2.76 -16.27
C CYS A 173 0.49 2.20 -14.97
N VAL A 174 0.18 0.90 -14.90
CA VAL A 174 -0.33 0.26 -13.68
C VAL A 174 0.66 -0.77 -13.18
N GLY A 175 1.25 -0.54 -12.02
CA GLY A 175 2.11 -1.47 -11.31
C GLY A 175 1.33 -2.35 -10.32
N PHE A 176 2.05 -3.26 -9.68
CA PHE A 176 1.55 -4.10 -8.61
C PHE A 176 2.20 -3.72 -7.28
N CYS A 177 1.38 -3.57 -6.24
CA CYS A 177 1.80 -3.46 -4.86
C CYS A 177 1.34 -4.73 -4.11
N PRO A 178 2.13 -5.81 -4.10
CA PRO A 178 1.82 -6.97 -3.27
C PRO A 178 1.87 -6.58 -1.80
N ASP A 179 0.89 -7.05 -1.03
CA ASP A 179 0.93 -7.06 0.43
C ASP A 179 1.15 -8.49 0.92
N THR A 180 2.24 -8.72 1.64
CA THR A 180 2.68 -10.04 2.07
C THR A 180 1.65 -10.73 2.97
N GLY A 181 1.08 -10.00 3.91
CA GLY A 181 0.06 -10.51 4.83
C GLY A 181 -1.24 -10.84 4.12
N HIS A 182 -1.68 -10.01 3.18
CA HIS A 182 -2.88 -10.28 2.40
C HIS A 182 -2.71 -11.49 1.47
N ILE A 183 -1.52 -11.71 0.91
CA ILE A 183 -1.21 -12.88 0.09
C ILE A 183 -1.35 -14.16 0.93
N VAL A 184 -0.65 -14.27 2.07
CA VAL A 184 -0.69 -15.48 2.91
C VAL A 184 -2.06 -15.68 3.55
N ARG A 185 -2.73 -14.60 3.96
CA ARG A 185 -4.08 -14.65 4.52
C ARG A 185 -5.11 -15.07 3.47
N GLY A 186 -4.92 -14.70 2.21
CA GLY A 186 -5.69 -15.15 1.05
C GLY A 186 -5.46 -16.62 0.69
N GLY A 187 -4.50 -17.28 1.36
CA GLY A 187 -4.18 -18.70 1.15
C GLY A 187 -3.19 -18.95 0.01
N GLN A 188 -2.49 -17.92 -0.45
CA GLN A 188 -1.47 -18.04 -1.48
C GLN A 188 -0.09 -18.27 -0.85
N ASP A 189 0.80 -18.92 -1.60
CA ASP A 189 2.23 -18.96 -1.26
C ASP A 189 2.88 -17.63 -1.63
N LEU A 190 3.55 -16.99 -0.66
CA LEU A 190 4.11 -15.65 -0.82
C LEU A 190 5.13 -15.60 -1.95
N LEU A 191 6.17 -16.44 -1.89
CA LEU A 191 7.28 -16.36 -2.84
C LEU A 191 6.84 -16.73 -4.25
N THR A 192 5.94 -17.70 -4.40
CA THR A 192 5.34 -18.05 -5.71
C THR A 192 4.53 -16.89 -6.28
N CYS A 193 3.78 -16.15 -5.44
CA CYS A 193 3.03 -14.99 -5.89
C CYS A 193 3.97 -13.86 -6.37
N ILE A 194 5.02 -13.57 -5.58
CA ILE A 194 6.02 -12.56 -5.93
C ILE A 194 6.75 -12.92 -7.23
N GLU A 195 7.26 -14.15 -7.36
CA GLU A 195 7.94 -14.62 -8.57
C GLU A 195 7.07 -14.45 -9.82
N ARG A 196 5.79 -14.82 -9.73
CA ARG A 196 4.85 -14.73 -10.86
C ARG A 196 4.65 -13.31 -11.36
N HIS A 197 4.72 -12.32 -10.48
CA HIS A 197 4.38 -10.93 -10.78
C HIS A 197 5.56 -9.97 -10.64
N ILE A 198 6.79 -10.49 -10.51
CA ILE A 198 8.00 -9.71 -10.18
C ILE A 198 8.22 -8.53 -11.12
N ASP A 199 7.96 -8.69 -12.41
CA ASP A 199 8.14 -7.65 -13.44
C ASP A 199 7.12 -6.50 -13.31
N ARG A 200 6.03 -6.71 -12.55
CA ARG A 200 4.96 -5.74 -12.34
C ARG A 200 5.10 -4.98 -11.02
N ILE A 201 5.93 -5.47 -10.09
CA ILE A 201 6.10 -4.89 -8.75
C ILE A 201 6.76 -3.52 -8.84
N ARG A 202 6.10 -2.50 -8.24
CA ARG A 202 6.61 -1.12 -8.16
C ARG A 202 6.59 -0.57 -6.74
N HIS A 203 5.87 -1.21 -5.85
CA HIS A 203 5.75 -0.91 -4.43
C HIS A 203 5.47 -2.20 -3.68
N VAL A 204 5.76 -2.31 -2.38
CA VAL A 204 5.53 -3.55 -1.61
C VAL A 204 5.08 -3.20 -0.20
N HIS A 205 4.01 -3.85 0.27
CA HIS A 205 3.62 -3.82 1.67
C HIS A 205 4.10 -5.05 2.41
N LEU A 206 4.68 -4.80 3.58
CA LEU A 206 5.11 -5.84 4.52
C LEU A 206 4.12 -5.88 5.68
N LYS A 207 3.32 -6.91 5.71
CA LYS A 207 2.34 -7.22 6.74
C LYS A 207 2.43 -8.71 7.04
N ASP A 208 2.17 -9.14 8.27
CA ASP A 208 2.29 -10.55 8.61
C ASP A 208 0.99 -11.11 9.19
N ALA A 209 0.77 -12.39 8.93
CA ALA A 209 -0.41 -13.09 9.41
C ALA A 209 -0.09 -14.52 9.82
N THR A 210 -0.80 -15.01 10.83
CA THR A 210 -0.72 -16.41 11.27
C THR A 210 -1.55 -17.34 10.38
N ALA A 211 -1.34 -18.65 10.54
CA ALA A 211 -2.16 -19.69 9.88
C ALA A 211 -3.66 -19.59 10.25
N GLN A 212 -4.00 -18.95 11.38
CA GLN A 212 -5.37 -18.67 11.80
C GLN A 212 -5.90 -17.36 11.22
N ARG A 213 -5.19 -16.75 10.26
CA ARG A 213 -5.54 -15.48 9.60
C ARG A 213 -5.61 -14.28 10.53
N LYS A 214 -4.86 -14.29 11.64
CA LYS A 214 -4.71 -13.14 12.53
C LYS A 214 -3.52 -12.30 12.09
N TRP A 215 -3.67 -10.99 12.12
CA TRP A 215 -2.58 -10.06 11.95
C TRP A 215 -1.63 -10.11 13.14
N VAL A 216 -0.35 -10.06 12.87
CA VAL A 216 0.73 -10.06 13.86
C VAL A 216 1.88 -9.18 13.39
N GLY A 217 2.76 -8.76 14.30
CA GLY A 217 3.96 -8.03 13.95
C GLY A 217 4.86 -8.80 12.98
N LEU A 218 5.68 -8.08 12.23
CA LEU A 218 6.56 -8.66 11.21
C LEU A 218 7.49 -9.73 11.80
N GLY A 219 7.59 -10.87 11.13
CA GLY A 219 8.40 -12.02 11.56
C GLY A 219 7.73 -12.92 12.60
N GLN A 220 6.48 -12.63 12.97
CA GLN A 220 5.72 -13.44 13.93
C GLN A 220 4.69 -14.37 13.25
N GLY A 221 4.51 -14.24 11.94
CA GLY A 221 3.56 -14.99 11.15
C GLY A 221 4.19 -15.95 10.15
N LEU A 222 3.61 -16.02 8.97
CA LEU A 222 3.96 -16.97 7.91
C LEU A 222 4.88 -16.39 6.84
N CYS A 223 5.10 -15.06 6.83
CA CYS A 223 5.82 -14.40 5.75
C CYS A 223 7.33 -14.65 5.84
N ASP A 224 7.93 -15.18 4.76
CA ASP A 224 9.38 -15.29 4.59
C ASP A 224 9.97 -13.99 4.04
N TYR A 225 10.24 -13.01 4.92
CA TYR A 225 10.83 -11.74 4.53
C TYR A 225 12.25 -11.84 4.01
N PRO A 226 13.16 -12.64 4.60
CA PRO A 226 14.48 -12.83 4.02
C PRO A 226 14.43 -13.36 2.58
N GLY A 227 13.57 -14.35 2.30
CA GLY A 227 13.37 -14.89 0.96
C GLY A 227 12.77 -13.86 0.00
N LEU A 228 11.74 -13.12 0.44
CA LEU A 228 11.12 -12.05 -0.34
C LEU A 228 12.12 -10.96 -0.73
N LEU A 229 12.84 -10.42 0.26
CA LEU A 229 13.76 -9.29 0.03
C LEU A 229 14.93 -9.69 -0.86
N ALA A 230 15.47 -10.92 -0.69
CA ALA A 230 16.48 -11.47 -1.58
C ALA A 230 15.97 -11.63 -3.02
N MET A 231 14.72 -12.05 -3.21
CA MET A 231 14.09 -12.16 -4.54
C MET A 231 13.92 -10.79 -5.20
N LEU A 232 13.46 -9.79 -4.46
CA LEU A 232 13.33 -8.41 -4.93
C LEU A 232 14.68 -7.81 -5.33
N GLU A 233 15.72 -8.02 -4.53
CA GLU A 233 17.09 -7.57 -4.85
C GLU A 233 17.64 -8.26 -6.10
N ALA A 234 17.45 -9.57 -6.23
CA ALA A 234 17.88 -10.33 -7.39
C ALA A 234 17.19 -9.85 -8.69
N ALA A 235 15.94 -9.39 -8.59
CA ALA A 235 15.21 -8.76 -9.69
C ALA A 235 15.61 -7.30 -9.96
N GLY A 236 16.52 -6.73 -9.15
CA GLY A 236 16.95 -5.33 -9.28
C GLY A 236 15.96 -4.30 -8.72
N TYR A 237 15.01 -4.73 -7.89
CA TYR A 237 14.08 -3.83 -7.24
C TYR A 237 14.80 -2.87 -6.29
N GLY A 238 14.54 -1.58 -6.42
CA GLY A 238 15.15 -0.52 -5.58
C GLY A 238 14.10 0.50 -5.13
N GLY A 239 12.86 0.06 -5.03
CA GLY A 239 11.74 0.85 -4.56
C GLY A 239 11.58 0.84 -3.03
N TRP A 240 10.36 1.06 -2.60
CA TRP A 240 9.96 1.04 -1.20
C TRP A 240 9.38 -0.31 -0.78
N VAL A 241 9.72 -0.74 0.43
CA VAL A 241 8.97 -1.73 1.20
C VAL A 241 8.38 -1.01 2.41
N ILE A 242 7.07 -1.10 2.58
CA ILE A 242 6.30 -0.36 3.57
C ILE A 242 5.80 -1.30 4.65
N ALA A 243 6.23 -1.10 5.89
CA ALA A 243 5.67 -1.81 7.02
C ALA A 243 4.25 -1.30 7.30
N GLU A 244 3.27 -2.18 7.16
CA GLU A 244 1.89 -1.92 7.51
C GLU A 244 1.48 -2.80 8.69
N GLU A 245 0.92 -2.18 9.74
CA GLU A 245 0.66 -2.86 10.99
C GLU A 245 -0.79 -2.64 11.45
N GLU A 246 -1.54 -3.74 11.58
CA GLU A 246 -2.94 -3.69 12.03
C GLU A 246 -3.32 -4.83 12.99
N SER A 247 -2.32 -5.35 13.72
CA SER A 247 -2.55 -6.36 14.77
C SER A 247 -3.33 -5.80 15.96
N ASP A 248 -3.82 -6.70 16.81
CA ASP A 248 -4.44 -6.32 18.07
C ASP A 248 -3.46 -5.56 18.99
N ASP A 249 -2.17 -5.92 18.96
CA ASP A 249 -1.12 -5.22 19.71
C ASP A 249 -0.95 -3.78 19.22
N ALA A 250 -1.00 -3.56 17.90
CA ALA A 250 -0.94 -2.23 17.31
C ALA A 250 -2.14 -1.35 17.68
N ARG A 251 -3.33 -1.96 17.86
CA ARG A 251 -4.51 -1.24 18.38
C ARG A 251 -4.31 -0.75 19.80
N MET A 252 -3.53 -1.47 20.61
CA MET A 252 -3.24 -1.12 22.00
C MET A 252 -2.10 -0.09 22.10
N ASP A 253 -1.04 -0.27 21.29
CA ASP A 253 0.12 0.63 21.26
C ASP A 253 0.76 0.62 19.86
N GLY A 254 0.26 1.50 18.98
CA GLY A 254 0.76 1.61 17.61
C GLY A 254 2.22 2.03 17.53
N ILE A 255 2.70 2.86 18.49
CA ILE A 255 4.10 3.30 18.52
C ILE A 255 5.02 2.13 18.83
N ALA A 256 4.70 1.32 19.85
CA ALA A 256 5.48 0.13 20.17
C ALA A 256 5.47 -0.88 19.01
N ALA A 257 4.33 -1.06 18.34
CA ALA A 257 4.19 -1.99 17.24
C ALA A 257 5.06 -1.61 16.04
N ILE A 258 5.04 -0.35 15.58
CA ILE A 258 5.90 0.10 14.46
C ILE A 258 7.39 0.05 14.82
N ASN A 259 7.75 0.34 16.06
CA ASN A 259 9.12 0.20 16.55
C ASN A 259 9.59 -1.26 16.51
N SER A 260 8.75 -2.21 16.94
CA SER A 260 9.05 -3.64 16.89
C SER A 260 9.26 -4.11 15.45
N ASN A 261 8.39 -3.72 14.53
CA ASN A 261 8.52 -4.04 13.10
C ASN A 261 9.82 -3.47 12.51
N ARG A 262 10.18 -2.23 12.85
CA ARG A 262 11.42 -1.62 12.38
C ARG A 262 12.66 -2.34 12.94
N GLN A 263 12.64 -2.74 14.21
CA GLN A 263 13.72 -3.53 14.82
C GLN A 263 13.88 -4.89 14.13
N TYR A 264 12.76 -5.56 13.84
CA TYR A 264 12.81 -6.82 13.09
C TYR A 264 13.47 -6.63 11.72
N LEU A 265 13.05 -5.63 10.92
CA LEU A 265 13.64 -5.37 9.62
C LEU A 265 15.14 -5.08 9.70
N ARG A 266 15.58 -4.31 10.70
CA ARG A 266 17.01 -4.11 10.98
C ARG A 266 17.76 -5.42 11.31
N SER A 267 17.11 -6.31 12.04
CA SER A 267 17.73 -7.60 12.43
C SER A 267 18.01 -8.51 11.24
N ILE A 268 17.28 -8.33 10.14
CA ILE A 268 17.47 -9.06 8.88
C ILE A 268 18.20 -8.24 7.80
N GLY A 269 18.74 -7.05 8.15
CA GLY A 269 19.65 -6.28 7.32
C GLY A 269 19.04 -5.08 6.58
N TYR A 270 17.81 -4.68 6.93
CA TYR A 270 17.07 -3.60 6.25
C TYR A 270 16.65 -2.45 7.16
#